data_f68f301b6aabad9fe009f5332ec0df14
#
_entry.id   f68f301b6aabad9fe009f5332ec0df14
#
_cell.length_a   1.000
_cell.length_b   1.000
_cell.length_c   1.000
_cell.angle_alpha   90.00
_cell.angle_beta   90.00
_cell.angle_gamma   90.00
#
_symmetry.space_group_name_H-M   'P 1'
#
loop_
_entity.id
_entity.type
_entity.pdbx_description
1 polymer ?
#
loop_
_entity_poly.entity_id
_entity_poly.type
_entity_poly.pdbx_seq_one_letter_code
_entity_poly.pdbx_strand_id
1 'polypeptide(L)'
;MSEQTILFAFPGQGAQYPGIGQDLFEAYESVRHTYEEASDTLGYDIATLSFSDPDQAINLTRFTQPVLVTHHVACMRLFNELTGNRIQPGFAAGHSLGEYSALLAAGAIDFKQALSMVSARGELMGEYGQGEMEALTLEYADARALADEFYCGVAALNLTDQTVVGGLAEDLQALSEAMQQRFPRKRSTRLKTEGAFHTYYMVEAAKRFRAVLDANEFAEPAISVCSNYSGEFHDSTASSIRSRLFLQLFNPVLWVNNLNHVVDQGVNLIIEFGGGIGKGESAAEKRPNLEGIVKKTFRRHESPPEHMAVINRETLENTISRLA
;
A
#
# COMPACT_ATOMS: atom_id res chain seq x y z
N MET A 1 22.58 -10.66 20.46
CA MET A 1 21.77 -9.97 19.43
C MET A 1 20.43 -9.73 20.08
N SER A 2 19.90 -8.50 20.05
CA SER A 2 18.52 -8.26 20.50
C SER A 2 17.58 -9.07 19.60
N GLU A 3 16.55 -9.66 20.20
CA GLU A 3 15.52 -10.39 19.47
C GLU A 3 14.91 -9.45 18.40
N GLN A 4 14.86 -9.89 17.15
CA GLN A 4 14.30 -9.10 16.07
C GLN A 4 12.78 -9.20 16.11
N THR A 5 12.12 -8.06 16.28
CA THR A 5 10.66 -7.94 16.17
C THR A 5 10.34 -7.34 14.81
N ILE A 6 9.79 -8.17 13.92
CA ILE A 6 9.72 -7.89 12.49
C ILE A 6 8.31 -7.46 12.07
N LEU A 7 8.25 -6.38 11.30
CA LEU A 7 7.07 -5.97 10.53
C LEU A 7 7.24 -6.34 9.06
N PHE A 8 6.28 -7.06 8.48
CA PHE A 8 6.13 -7.15 7.03
C PHE A 8 5.28 -5.99 6.53
N ALA A 9 5.84 -5.20 5.60
CA ALA A 9 5.20 -3.99 5.08
C ALA A 9 4.93 -4.10 3.58
N PHE A 10 3.78 -3.58 3.13
CA PHE A 10 3.34 -3.66 1.74
C PHE A 10 2.93 -2.28 1.23
N PRO A 11 3.55 -1.77 0.15
CA PRO A 11 3.21 -0.46 -0.40
C PRO A 11 1.82 -0.44 -1.03
N GLY A 12 1.35 0.77 -1.34
CA GLY A 12 0.10 1.01 -2.04
C GLY A 12 0.29 1.39 -3.50
N GLN A 13 -0.81 1.85 -4.12
CA GLN A 13 -0.83 2.39 -5.47
C GLN A 13 0.17 3.55 -5.61
N GLY A 14 0.86 3.60 -6.76
CA GLY A 14 2.00 4.50 -7.01
C GLY A 14 3.36 3.78 -6.92
N ALA A 15 3.36 2.49 -6.53
CA ALA A 15 4.54 1.63 -6.50
C ALA A 15 4.63 0.68 -7.71
N GLN A 16 3.66 0.70 -8.63
CA GLN A 16 3.67 -0.07 -9.87
C GLN A 16 4.51 0.61 -10.95
N TYR A 17 5.08 -0.20 -11.83
CA TYR A 17 5.81 0.26 -13.02
C TYR A 17 5.85 -0.86 -14.06
N PRO A 18 5.93 -0.57 -15.37
CA PRO A 18 6.16 -1.59 -16.39
C PRO A 18 7.49 -2.32 -16.15
N GLY A 19 7.48 -3.66 -16.17
CA GLY A 19 8.63 -4.49 -15.81
C GLY A 19 8.66 -4.96 -14.35
N ILE A 20 7.64 -4.63 -13.56
CA ILE A 20 7.55 -4.99 -12.13
C ILE A 20 7.55 -6.51 -11.94
N GLY A 21 8.59 -7.03 -11.25
CA GLY A 21 8.74 -8.45 -10.94
C GLY A 21 9.28 -9.33 -12.06
N GLN A 22 9.59 -8.77 -13.25
CA GLN A 22 10.09 -9.54 -14.39
C GLN A 22 11.41 -10.24 -14.07
N ASP A 23 12.34 -9.57 -13.42
CA ASP A 23 13.65 -10.11 -13.04
C ASP A 23 13.55 -11.32 -12.09
N LEU A 24 12.57 -11.28 -11.18
CA LEU A 24 12.26 -12.41 -10.29
C LEU A 24 11.54 -13.53 -11.03
N PHE A 25 10.59 -13.19 -11.91
CA PHE A 25 9.86 -14.16 -12.74
C PHE A 25 10.79 -14.96 -13.65
N GLU A 26 11.77 -14.30 -14.27
CA GLU A 26 12.77 -14.96 -15.13
C GLU A 26 13.70 -15.89 -14.34
N ALA A 27 14.04 -15.52 -13.10
CA ALA A 27 15.02 -16.22 -12.28
C ALA A 27 14.43 -17.38 -11.45
N TYR A 28 13.18 -17.30 -11.01
CA TYR A 28 12.63 -18.21 -10.00
C TYR A 28 11.31 -18.86 -10.42
N GLU A 29 11.22 -20.19 -10.27
CA GLU A 29 10.03 -20.98 -10.62
C GLU A 29 8.84 -20.67 -9.72
N SER A 30 9.05 -20.47 -8.42
CA SER A 30 8.00 -20.13 -7.46
C SER A 30 7.34 -18.77 -7.76
N VAL A 31 8.09 -17.83 -8.35
CA VAL A 31 7.55 -16.56 -8.82
C VAL A 31 6.67 -16.78 -10.06
N ARG A 32 7.13 -17.58 -11.04
CA ARG A 32 6.32 -17.95 -12.22
C ARG A 32 4.98 -18.56 -11.81
N HIS A 33 4.99 -19.52 -10.90
CA HIS A 33 3.77 -20.16 -10.38
C HIS A 33 2.84 -19.14 -9.69
N THR A 34 3.39 -18.13 -8.98
CA THR A 34 2.57 -17.10 -8.35
C THR A 34 1.87 -16.22 -9.40
N TYR A 35 2.54 -15.86 -10.49
CA TYR A 35 1.93 -15.10 -11.59
C TYR A 35 0.93 -15.93 -12.41
N GLU A 36 1.17 -17.25 -12.58
CA GLU A 36 0.22 -18.18 -13.19
C GLU A 36 -1.06 -18.31 -12.35
N GLU A 37 -0.93 -18.56 -11.04
CA GLU A 37 -2.06 -18.61 -10.09
C GLU A 37 -2.87 -17.30 -10.12
N ALA A 38 -2.19 -16.16 -10.21
CA ALA A 38 -2.85 -14.86 -10.31
C ALA A 38 -3.60 -14.70 -11.63
N SER A 39 -2.98 -15.08 -12.76
CA SER A 39 -3.62 -15.03 -14.09
C SER A 39 -4.86 -15.93 -14.15
N ASP A 40 -4.78 -17.15 -13.63
CA ASP A 40 -5.90 -18.09 -13.55
C ASP A 40 -7.06 -17.53 -12.70
N THR A 41 -6.71 -16.85 -11.60
CA THR A 41 -7.71 -16.26 -10.69
C THR A 41 -8.41 -15.04 -11.32
N LEU A 42 -7.65 -14.21 -12.03
CA LEU A 42 -8.14 -12.96 -12.60
C LEU A 42 -8.77 -13.12 -13.99
N GLY A 43 -8.46 -14.22 -14.69
CA GLY A 43 -8.96 -14.51 -16.03
C GLY A 43 -8.26 -13.73 -17.15
N TYR A 44 -7.09 -13.14 -16.87
CA TYR A 44 -6.23 -12.48 -17.86
C TYR A 44 -4.75 -12.64 -17.50
N ASP A 45 -3.87 -12.46 -18.49
CA ASP A 45 -2.41 -12.58 -18.31
C ASP A 45 -1.84 -11.38 -17.56
N ILE A 46 -1.71 -11.52 -16.21
CA ILE A 46 -1.15 -10.49 -15.36
C ILE A 46 0.36 -10.34 -15.53
N ALA A 47 1.05 -11.36 -16.01
CA ALA A 47 2.48 -11.30 -16.30
C ALA A 47 2.75 -10.35 -17.48
N THR A 48 2.04 -10.52 -18.59
CA THR A 48 2.13 -9.61 -19.74
C THR A 48 1.77 -8.17 -19.35
N LEU A 49 0.72 -7.97 -18.56
CA LEU A 49 0.34 -6.65 -18.05
C LEU A 49 1.45 -6.04 -17.16
N SER A 50 2.05 -6.84 -16.26
CA SER A 50 3.09 -6.37 -15.35
C SER A 50 4.40 -6.03 -16.06
N PHE A 51 4.80 -6.82 -17.06
CA PHE A 51 6.12 -6.73 -17.65
C PHE A 51 6.17 -5.81 -18.87
N SER A 52 5.21 -5.94 -19.76
CA SER A 52 5.22 -5.27 -21.07
C SER A 52 4.19 -4.13 -21.15
N ASP A 53 3.08 -4.24 -20.43
CA ASP A 53 1.98 -3.28 -20.42
C ASP A 53 1.62 -2.74 -21.82
N PRO A 54 1.32 -3.62 -22.80
CA PRO A 54 1.15 -3.22 -24.19
C PRO A 54 0.02 -2.22 -24.39
N ASP A 55 -0.99 -2.24 -23.54
CA ASP A 55 -2.17 -1.38 -23.59
C ASP A 55 -2.03 -0.13 -22.69
N GLN A 56 -0.88 0.08 -22.05
CA GLN A 56 -0.62 1.15 -21.09
C GLN A 56 -1.65 1.21 -19.94
N ALA A 57 -2.08 0.05 -19.48
CA ALA A 57 -3.18 -0.14 -18.54
C ALA A 57 -2.74 -0.31 -17.08
N ILE A 58 -1.45 -0.55 -16.80
CA ILE A 58 -0.92 -0.81 -15.45
C ILE A 58 -1.25 0.29 -14.45
N ASN A 59 -1.47 1.53 -14.91
CA ASN A 59 -1.81 2.68 -14.08
C ASN A 59 -3.33 2.87 -13.87
N LEU A 60 -4.18 2.08 -14.53
CA LEU A 60 -5.60 2.04 -14.23
C LEU A 60 -5.83 1.26 -12.93
N THR A 61 -6.56 1.86 -11.99
CA THR A 61 -6.72 1.34 -10.63
C THR A 61 -7.17 -0.12 -10.58
N ARG A 62 -8.07 -0.52 -11.50
CA ARG A 62 -8.54 -1.91 -11.64
C ARG A 62 -7.44 -2.93 -11.95
N PHE A 63 -6.34 -2.49 -12.58
CA PHE A 63 -5.18 -3.32 -12.91
C PHE A 63 -4.02 -3.10 -11.94
N THR A 64 -3.80 -1.86 -11.51
CA THR A 64 -2.74 -1.53 -10.54
C THR A 64 -2.84 -2.38 -9.28
N GLN A 65 -4.05 -2.54 -8.72
CA GLN A 65 -4.23 -3.23 -7.46
C GLN A 65 -3.90 -4.73 -7.56
N PRO A 66 -4.42 -5.50 -8.52
CA PRO A 66 -4.02 -6.89 -8.72
C PRO A 66 -2.53 -7.07 -9.03
N VAL A 67 -1.92 -6.20 -9.86
CA VAL A 67 -0.49 -6.23 -10.18
C VAL A 67 0.35 -6.11 -8.91
N LEU A 68 0.05 -5.14 -8.07
CA LEU A 68 0.80 -4.93 -6.82
C LEU A 68 0.62 -6.09 -5.85
N VAL A 69 -0.59 -6.60 -5.64
CA VAL A 69 -0.81 -7.77 -4.76
C VAL A 69 -0.08 -9.00 -5.28
N THR A 70 -0.09 -9.24 -6.60
CA THR A 70 0.65 -10.36 -7.21
C THR A 70 2.15 -10.23 -6.92
N HIS A 71 2.73 -9.05 -7.13
CA HIS A 71 4.15 -8.82 -6.87
C HIS A 71 4.50 -8.89 -5.38
N HIS A 72 3.66 -8.35 -4.48
CA HIS A 72 3.83 -8.49 -3.03
C HIS A 72 3.92 -9.95 -2.61
N VAL A 73 2.98 -10.78 -3.09
CA VAL A 73 2.92 -12.20 -2.76
C VAL A 73 4.07 -12.97 -3.38
N ALA A 74 4.44 -12.67 -4.63
CA ALA A 74 5.59 -13.29 -5.28
C ALA A 74 6.89 -13.01 -4.52
N CYS A 75 7.14 -11.76 -4.13
CA CYS A 75 8.31 -11.38 -3.33
C CYS A 75 8.31 -12.04 -1.95
N MET A 76 7.16 -12.05 -1.25
CA MET A 76 7.05 -12.65 0.07
C MET A 76 7.20 -14.18 0.04
N ARG A 77 6.55 -14.88 -0.90
CA ARG A 77 6.67 -16.33 -1.06
C ARG A 77 8.12 -16.74 -1.35
N LEU A 78 8.78 -16.05 -2.29
CA LEU A 78 10.17 -16.30 -2.64
C LEU A 78 11.11 -16.06 -1.46
N PHE A 79 10.94 -14.96 -0.72
CA PHE A 79 11.70 -14.69 0.49
C PHE A 79 11.53 -15.80 1.53
N ASN A 80 10.30 -16.24 1.79
CA ASN A 80 10.01 -17.32 2.72
C ASN A 80 10.64 -18.66 2.28
N GLU A 81 10.57 -18.98 0.99
CA GLU A 81 11.22 -20.16 0.40
C GLU A 81 12.74 -20.14 0.63
N LEU A 82 13.40 -19.05 0.24
CA LEU A 82 14.86 -18.95 0.31
C LEU A 82 15.41 -18.83 1.74
N THR A 83 14.62 -18.31 2.66
CA THR A 83 14.96 -18.28 4.09
C THR A 83 14.55 -19.55 4.85
N GLY A 84 13.90 -20.50 4.15
CA GLY A 84 13.37 -21.73 4.76
C GLY A 84 12.32 -21.45 5.84
N ASN A 85 11.52 -20.40 5.68
CA ASN A 85 10.52 -19.91 6.63
C ASN A 85 11.06 -19.59 8.04
N ARG A 86 12.36 -19.32 8.18
CA ARG A 86 12.98 -19.02 9.49
C ARG A 86 12.74 -17.58 9.95
N ILE A 87 12.46 -16.68 9.02
CA ILE A 87 12.21 -15.27 9.27
C ILE A 87 10.69 -15.06 9.29
N GLN A 88 10.12 -14.89 10.47
CA GLN A 88 8.67 -14.76 10.64
C GLN A 88 8.33 -13.36 11.17
N PRO A 89 7.30 -12.70 10.65
CA PRO A 89 6.83 -11.41 11.18
C PRO A 89 6.04 -11.61 12.48
N GLY A 90 6.16 -10.65 13.41
CA GLY A 90 5.22 -10.51 14.52
C GLY A 90 4.04 -9.59 14.14
N PHE A 91 4.24 -8.77 13.11
CA PHE A 91 3.30 -7.74 12.68
C PHE A 91 3.26 -7.63 11.17
N ALA A 92 2.10 -7.19 10.63
CA ALA A 92 1.96 -6.84 9.23
C ALA A 92 1.24 -5.49 9.07
N ALA A 93 1.66 -4.70 8.08
CA ALA A 93 1.01 -3.46 7.71
C ALA A 93 1.08 -3.23 6.21
N GLY A 94 0.06 -2.59 5.66
CA GLY A 94 0.07 -2.22 4.24
C GLY A 94 -0.61 -0.88 4.02
N HIS A 95 -0.10 -0.11 3.07
CA HIS A 95 -0.67 1.18 2.71
C HIS A 95 -1.83 0.99 1.74
N SER A 96 -3.05 1.41 2.09
CA SER A 96 -4.24 1.30 1.26
C SER A 96 -4.48 -0.14 0.75
N LEU A 97 -4.27 -0.42 -0.53
CA LEU A 97 -4.39 -1.78 -1.07
C LEU A 97 -3.41 -2.78 -0.41
N GLY A 98 -2.27 -2.30 0.05
CA GLY A 98 -1.29 -3.13 0.76
C GLY A 98 -1.83 -3.78 2.05
N GLU A 99 -2.90 -3.22 2.65
CA GLU A 99 -3.58 -3.81 3.80
C GLU A 99 -4.15 -5.21 3.49
N TYR A 100 -4.56 -5.46 2.24
CA TYR A 100 -4.99 -6.80 1.78
C TYR A 100 -3.81 -7.78 1.75
N SER A 101 -2.64 -7.32 1.32
CA SER A 101 -1.41 -8.14 1.38
C SER A 101 -0.95 -8.40 2.81
N ALA A 102 -1.14 -7.44 3.72
CA ALA A 102 -0.86 -7.62 5.15
C ALA A 102 -1.81 -8.64 5.79
N LEU A 103 -3.11 -8.59 5.47
CA LEU A 103 -4.10 -9.58 5.91
C LEU A 103 -3.79 -10.98 5.35
N LEU A 104 -3.31 -11.07 4.11
CA LEU A 104 -2.86 -12.32 3.51
C LEU A 104 -1.61 -12.87 4.24
N ALA A 105 -0.62 -12.02 4.50
CA ALA A 105 0.59 -12.42 5.25
C ALA A 105 0.25 -12.92 6.66
N ALA A 106 -0.82 -12.41 7.26
CA ALA A 106 -1.35 -12.83 8.55
C ALA A 106 -2.28 -14.06 8.48
N GLY A 107 -2.55 -14.60 7.28
CA GLY A 107 -3.44 -15.75 7.09
C GLY A 107 -4.93 -15.45 7.28
N ALA A 108 -5.33 -14.17 7.34
CA ALA A 108 -6.73 -13.78 7.46
C ALA A 108 -7.52 -13.99 6.16
N ILE A 109 -6.85 -13.94 5.01
CA ILE A 109 -7.38 -14.21 3.68
C ILE A 109 -6.34 -14.99 2.87
N ASP A 110 -6.77 -15.76 1.89
CA ASP A 110 -5.88 -16.41 0.94
C ASP A 110 -5.58 -15.52 -0.29
N PHE A 111 -4.68 -16.00 -1.16
CA PHE A 111 -4.23 -15.22 -2.31
C PHE A 111 -5.34 -14.99 -3.35
N LYS A 112 -6.16 -16.01 -3.61
CA LYS A 112 -7.29 -15.92 -4.52
C LYS A 112 -8.34 -14.92 -4.02
N GLN A 113 -8.64 -14.95 -2.72
CA GLN A 113 -9.53 -13.99 -2.08
C GLN A 113 -8.97 -12.56 -2.17
N ALA A 114 -7.68 -12.37 -1.86
CA ALA A 114 -7.03 -11.07 -1.96
C ALA A 114 -7.13 -10.49 -3.37
N LEU A 115 -6.78 -11.28 -4.40
CA LEU A 115 -6.84 -10.87 -5.81
C LEU A 115 -8.27 -10.52 -6.24
N SER A 116 -9.24 -11.37 -5.92
CA SER A 116 -10.65 -11.14 -6.27
C SER A 116 -11.19 -9.86 -5.62
N MET A 117 -10.87 -9.65 -4.34
CA MET A 117 -11.29 -8.45 -3.62
C MET A 117 -10.63 -7.18 -4.18
N VAL A 118 -9.31 -7.18 -4.41
CA VAL A 118 -8.64 -5.96 -4.88
C VAL A 118 -8.94 -5.65 -6.35
N SER A 119 -9.26 -6.67 -7.18
CA SER A 119 -9.76 -6.47 -8.54
C SER A 119 -11.11 -5.75 -8.52
N ALA A 120 -12.07 -6.26 -7.75
CA ALA A 120 -13.38 -5.63 -7.58
C ALA A 120 -13.25 -4.22 -6.94
N ARG A 121 -12.36 -4.07 -5.93
CA ARG A 121 -12.07 -2.79 -5.30
C ARG A 121 -11.56 -1.77 -6.32
N GLY A 122 -10.57 -2.15 -7.13
CA GLY A 122 -9.98 -1.27 -8.13
C GLY A 122 -10.97 -0.86 -9.21
N GLU A 123 -11.81 -1.80 -9.69
CA GLU A 123 -12.87 -1.53 -10.66
C GLU A 123 -13.90 -0.55 -10.11
N LEU A 124 -14.44 -0.80 -8.92
CA LEU A 124 -15.44 0.06 -8.29
C LEU A 124 -14.89 1.45 -7.94
N MET A 125 -13.64 1.55 -7.50
CA MET A 125 -12.98 2.83 -7.23
C MET A 125 -12.76 3.64 -8.52
N GLY A 126 -12.41 2.99 -9.63
CA GLY A 126 -12.25 3.65 -10.93
C GLY A 126 -13.60 4.06 -11.55
N GLU A 127 -14.63 3.22 -11.41
CA GLU A 127 -15.95 3.48 -12.03
C GLU A 127 -16.79 4.50 -11.25
N TYR A 128 -16.79 4.43 -9.91
CA TYR A 128 -17.64 5.23 -9.03
C TYR A 128 -16.88 6.31 -8.26
N GLY A 129 -15.56 6.35 -8.38
CA GLY A 129 -14.74 7.39 -7.79
C GLY A 129 -14.78 8.67 -8.61
N GLN A 130 -14.64 9.80 -7.93
CA GLN A 130 -14.57 11.12 -8.54
C GLN A 130 -13.41 11.92 -7.99
N GLY A 131 -13.00 12.97 -8.72
CA GLY A 131 -12.00 13.91 -8.28
C GLY A 131 -10.56 13.41 -8.47
N GLU A 132 -9.65 14.06 -7.80
CA GLU A 132 -8.21 13.86 -7.87
C GLU A 132 -7.59 13.97 -6.47
N MET A 133 -6.28 13.77 -6.37
CA MET A 133 -5.57 13.87 -5.10
C MET A 133 -4.36 14.79 -5.20
N GLU A 134 -4.02 15.41 -4.07
CA GLU A 134 -2.86 16.27 -3.95
C GLU A 134 -2.10 16.04 -2.62
N ALA A 135 -0.79 15.85 -2.71
CA ALA A 135 0.07 15.73 -1.55
C ALA A 135 0.56 17.12 -1.11
N LEU A 136 0.28 17.47 0.14
CA LEU A 136 0.63 18.73 0.76
C LEU A 136 1.76 18.51 1.77
N THR A 137 2.80 19.34 1.77
CA THR A 137 3.82 19.34 2.82
C THR A 137 3.34 20.14 4.05
N LEU A 138 2.18 19.76 4.56
CA LEU A 138 1.50 20.34 5.72
C LEU A 138 1.23 19.29 6.78
N GLU A 139 1.20 19.70 8.03
CA GLU A 139 0.69 18.93 9.14
C GLU A 139 -0.84 18.75 9.00
N TYR A 140 -1.36 17.72 9.64
CA TYR A 140 -2.78 17.35 9.54
C TYR A 140 -3.74 18.50 9.83
N ALA A 141 -3.49 19.27 10.89
CA ALA A 141 -4.41 20.34 11.30
C ALA A 141 -4.56 21.45 10.24
N ASP A 142 -3.43 21.88 9.64
CA ASP A 142 -3.41 22.90 8.59
C ASP A 142 -4.02 22.35 7.29
N ALA A 143 -3.66 21.12 6.92
CA ALA A 143 -4.19 20.46 5.72
C ALA A 143 -5.70 20.22 5.84
N ARG A 144 -6.18 19.83 7.02
CA ARG A 144 -7.60 19.63 7.32
C ARG A 144 -8.38 20.93 7.22
N ALA A 145 -7.86 22.02 7.81
CA ALA A 145 -8.51 23.33 7.75
C ALA A 145 -8.67 23.83 6.30
N LEU A 146 -7.63 23.65 5.46
CA LEU A 146 -7.73 23.95 4.04
C LEU A 146 -8.73 23.04 3.32
N ALA A 147 -8.68 21.73 3.57
CA ALA A 147 -9.60 20.78 2.95
C ALA A 147 -11.06 21.11 3.25
N ASP A 148 -11.37 21.41 4.52
CA ASP A 148 -12.73 21.78 4.94
C ASP A 148 -13.22 23.10 4.30
N GLU A 149 -12.32 24.08 4.08
CA GLU A 149 -12.66 25.36 3.44
C GLU A 149 -12.96 25.22 1.93
N PHE A 150 -12.28 24.30 1.26
CA PHE A 150 -12.37 24.10 -0.19
C PHE A 150 -13.08 22.79 -0.61
N TYR A 151 -13.99 22.28 0.21
CA TYR A 151 -14.78 21.07 -0.08
C TYR A 151 -13.95 19.84 -0.45
N CYS A 152 -12.70 19.77 0.02
CA CYS A 152 -11.83 18.62 -0.13
C CYS A 152 -11.91 17.71 1.11
N GLY A 153 -11.46 16.47 0.97
CA GLY A 153 -11.30 15.55 2.08
C GLY A 153 -9.83 15.24 2.35
N VAL A 154 -9.46 15.00 3.60
CA VAL A 154 -8.15 14.39 3.89
C VAL A 154 -8.19 12.93 3.47
N ALA A 155 -7.17 12.50 2.72
CA ALA A 155 -7.07 11.17 2.11
C ALA A 155 -5.99 10.28 2.76
N ALA A 156 -4.86 10.84 3.18
CA ALA A 156 -3.82 10.08 3.86
C ALA A 156 -2.93 10.97 4.74
N LEU A 157 -2.50 10.42 5.86
CA LEU A 157 -1.46 10.94 6.73
C LEU A 157 -0.21 10.08 6.55
N ASN A 158 0.63 10.43 5.58
CA ASN A 158 1.82 9.66 5.26
C ASN A 158 3.01 9.97 6.17
N LEU A 159 3.11 11.23 6.60
CA LEU A 159 4.11 11.74 7.55
C LEU A 159 3.45 12.75 8.47
N THR A 160 4.09 13.10 9.56
CA THR A 160 3.62 14.18 10.45
C THR A 160 3.51 15.54 9.75
N ASP A 161 4.35 15.77 8.72
CA ASP A 161 4.42 17.00 7.93
C ASP A 161 4.04 16.77 6.43
N GLN A 162 3.37 15.69 6.10
CA GLN A 162 2.85 15.41 4.77
C GLN A 162 1.47 14.77 4.85
N THR A 163 0.47 15.50 4.41
CA THR A 163 -0.93 15.09 4.33
C THR A 163 -1.39 15.07 2.87
N VAL A 164 -2.11 14.03 2.47
CA VAL A 164 -2.75 13.97 1.16
C VAL A 164 -4.21 14.37 1.30
N VAL A 165 -4.67 15.21 0.39
CA VAL A 165 -6.08 15.63 0.27
C VAL A 165 -6.64 15.19 -1.07
N GLY A 166 -7.97 15.06 -1.16
CA GLY A 166 -8.67 14.74 -2.39
C GLY A 166 -9.94 15.57 -2.55
N GLY A 167 -10.27 15.92 -3.79
CA GLY A 167 -11.41 16.74 -4.12
C GLY A 167 -11.60 16.86 -5.63
N LEU A 168 -12.56 17.66 -6.07
CA LEU A 168 -12.70 17.99 -7.48
C LEU A 168 -11.51 18.84 -7.95
N ALA A 169 -11.21 18.78 -9.24
CA ALA A 169 -10.02 19.46 -9.77
C ALA A 169 -10.03 20.97 -9.50
N GLU A 170 -11.20 21.62 -9.59
CA GLU A 170 -11.39 23.03 -9.31
C GLU A 170 -11.20 23.39 -7.82
N ASP A 171 -11.71 22.55 -6.92
CA ASP A 171 -11.58 22.74 -5.47
C ASP A 171 -10.13 22.57 -5.04
N LEU A 172 -9.44 21.56 -5.56
CA LEU A 172 -8.01 21.34 -5.31
C LEU A 172 -7.14 22.47 -5.88
N GLN A 173 -7.52 23.07 -7.01
CA GLN A 173 -6.82 24.23 -7.55
C GLN A 173 -6.94 25.43 -6.60
N ALA A 174 -8.16 25.73 -6.14
CA ALA A 174 -8.42 26.81 -5.19
C ALA A 174 -7.68 26.56 -3.84
N LEU A 175 -7.68 25.32 -3.36
CA LEU A 175 -6.94 24.91 -2.17
C LEU A 175 -5.42 25.17 -2.34
N SER A 176 -4.85 24.76 -3.47
CA SER A 176 -3.42 24.95 -3.75
C SER A 176 -3.01 26.42 -3.82
N GLU A 177 -3.86 27.26 -4.41
CA GLU A 177 -3.65 28.71 -4.46
C GLU A 177 -3.69 29.34 -3.06
N ALA A 178 -4.67 28.97 -2.24
CA ALA A 178 -4.77 29.39 -0.85
C ALA A 178 -3.58 28.90 -0.01
N MET A 179 -3.16 27.65 -0.22
CA MET A 179 -1.97 27.09 0.44
C MET A 179 -0.72 27.89 0.09
N GLN A 180 -0.50 28.21 -1.18
CA GLN A 180 0.68 28.99 -1.61
C GLN A 180 0.71 30.37 -0.97
N GLN A 181 -0.44 31.02 -0.78
CA GLN A 181 -0.56 32.32 -0.13
C GLN A 181 -0.27 32.22 1.37
N ARG A 182 -0.85 31.26 2.07
CA ARG A 182 -0.77 31.11 3.54
C ARG A 182 0.54 30.45 3.99
N PHE A 183 1.06 29.52 3.17
CA PHE A 183 2.25 28.71 3.47
C PHE A 183 3.27 28.76 2.33
N PRO A 184 3.87 29.92 2.00
CA PRO A 184 4.67 30.12 0.80
C PRO A 184 5.95 29.27 0.71
N ARG A 185 6.39 28.68 1.84
CA ARG A 185 7.54 27.76 1.90
C ARG A 185 7.17 26.27 1.80
N LYS A 186 5.88 25.98 1.80
CA LYS A 186 5.34 24.62 1.68
C LYS A 186 5.03 24.28 0.22
N ARG A 187 4.94 22.99 -0.09
CA ARG A 187 4.75 22.52 -1.47
C ARG A 187 3.49 21.64 -1.55
N SER A 188 2.83 21.74 -2.68
CA SER A 188 1.81 20.80 -3.09
C SER A 188 2.26 20.04 -4.34
N THR A 189 1.75 18.83 -4.53
CA THR A 189 2.02 18.01 -5.70
C THR A 189 0.78 17.24 -6.08
N ARG A 190 0.24 17.51 -7.27
CA ARG A 190 -0.89 16.76 -7.82
C ARG A 190 -0.48 15.31 -8.09
N LEU A 191 -1.28 14.37 -7.64
CA LEU A 191 -1.07 12.96 -7.84
C LEU A 191 -1.84 12.47 -9.06
N LYS A 192 -1.26 11.52 -9.79
CA LYS A 192 -1.94 10.86 -10.92
C LYS A 192 -2.81 9.74 -10.39
N THR A 193 -4.07 10.03 -10.07
CA THR A 193 -5.07 9.09 -9.56
C THR A 193 -6.36 9.21 -10.34
N GLU A 194 -7.15 8.13 -10.40
CA GLU A 194 -8.46 8.11 -11.07
C GLU A 194 -9.59 8.61 -10.16
N GLY A 195 -9.27 9.11 -8.97
CA GLY A 195 -10.26 9.62 -8.03
C GLY A 195 -9.65 10.19 -6.77
N ALA A 196 -10.47 10.89 -5.99
CA ALA A 196 -10.16 11.38 -4.66
C ALA A 196 -10.29 10.23 -3.63
N PHE A 197 -9.38 9.23 -3.74
CA PHE A 197 -9.39 8.03 -2.93
C PHE A 197 -9.33 8.37 -1.43
N HIS A 198 -9.94 7.51 -0.61
CA HIS A 198 -9.96 7.67 0.86
C HIS A 198 -10.65 8.95 1.35
N THR A 199 -11.56 9.51 0.56
CA THR A 199 -12.41 10.64 0.92
C THR A 199 -13.87 10.29 0.70
N TYR A 200 -14.77 11.18 1.07
CA TYR A 200 -16.22 11.00 0.86
C TYR A 200 -16.61 10.82 -0.62
N TYR A 201 -15.74 11.19 -1.57
CA TYR A 201 -15.94 10.91 -3.00
C TYR A 201 -15.92 9.41 -3.35
N MET A 202 -15.45 8.55 -2.43
CA MET A 202 -15.45 7.09 -2.57
C MET A 202 -16.65 6.40 -1.92
N VAL A 203 -17.59 7.12 -1.34
CA VAL A 203 -18.73 6.52 -0.60
C VAL A 203 -19.57 5.61 -1.49
N GLU A 204 -19.81 5.98 -2.75
CA GLU A 204 -20.60 5.15 -3.66
C GLU A 204 -19.85 3.85 -4.04
N ALA A 205 -18.55 3.94 -4.32
CA ALA A 205 -17.70 2.77 -4.53
C ALA A 205 -17.71 1.84 -3.29
N ALA A 206 -17.60 2.41 -2.09
CA ALA A 206 -17.62 1.67 -0.84
C ALA A 206 -18.94 0.93 -0.60
N LYS A 207 -20.09 1.57 -0.86
CA LYS A 207 -21.41 0.93 -0.74
C LYS A 207 -21.52 -0.31 -1.63
N ARG A 208 -21.00 -0.24 -2.85
CA ARG A 208 -20.99 -1.38 -3.79
C ARG A 208 -19.97 -2.44 -3.37
N PHE A 209 -18.80 -2.02 -2.91
CA PHE A 209 -17.76 -2.93 -2.43
C PHE A 209 -18.17 -3.71 -1.17
N ARG A 210 -19.11 -3.19 -0.39
CA ARG A 210 -19.65 -3.90 0.77
C ARG A 210 -20.14 -5.32 0.42
N ALA A 211 -20.81 -5.50 -0.71
CA ALA A 211 -21.28 -6.82 -1.13
C ALA A 211 -20.12 -7.79 -1.38
N VAL A 212 -18.98 -7.30 -1.89
CA VAL A 212 -17.76 -8.09 -2.06
C VAL A 212 -17.19 -8.50 -0.71
N LEU A 213 -17.12 -7.58 0.25
CA LEU A 213 -16.63 -7.86 1.60
C LEU A 213 -17.54 -8.85 2.33
N ASP A 214 -18.87 -8.72 2.18
CA ASP A 214 -19.85 -9.60 2.83
C ASP A 214 -19.83 -11.02 2.24
N ALA A 215 -19.43 -11.19 0.98
CA ALA A 215 -19.28 -12.48 0.32
C ALA A 215 -17.98 -13.23 0.67
N ASN A 216 -17.02 -12.56 1.34
CA ASN A 216 -15.74 -13.14 1.72
C ASN A 216 -15.70 -13.47 3.21
N GLU A 217 -15.11 -14.63 3.54
CA GLU A 217 -14.81 -15.02 4.90
C GLU A 217 -13.41 -14.55 5.28
N PHE A 218 -13.28 -14.05 6.52
CA PHE A 218 -12.02 -13.65 7.10
C PHE A 218 -11.69 -14.56 8.28
N ALA A 219 -10.53 -15.21 8.24
CA ALA A 219 -10.02 -15.96 9.38
C ALA A 219 -9.43 -15.01 10.44
N GLU A 220 -9.23 -15.52 11.65
CA GLU A 220 -8.47 -14.83 12.68
C GLU A 220 -7.02 -14.68 12.23
N PRO A 221 -6.45 -13.46 12.18
CA PRO A 221 -5.07 -13.25 11.81
C PRO A 221 -4.10 -13.94 12.79
N ALA A 222 -3.12 -14.66 12.28
CA ALA A 222 -2.10 -15.32 13.10
C ALA A 222 -1.11 -14.34 13.75
N ILE A 223 -1.01 -13.12 13.19
CA ILE A 223 -0.20 -12.00 13.69
C ILE A 223 -1.03 -10.71 13.65
N SER A 224 -0.62 -9.71 14.41
CA SER A 224 -1.32 -8.42 14.43
C SER A 224 -1.16 -7.65 13.12
N VAL A 225 -2.28 -7.19 12.56
CA VAL A 225 -2.32 -6.43 11.29
C VAL A 225 -2.80 -5.01 11.56
N CYS A 226 -2.06 -4.01 11.07
CA CYS A 226 -2.47 -2.61 11.15
C CYS A 226 -3.67 -2.33 10.24
N SER A 227 -4.64 -1.59 10.77
CA SER A 227 -5.75 -1.02 10.00
C SER A 227 -5.45 0.43 9.62
N ASN A 228 -5.52 0.76 8.34
CA ASN A 228 -5.34 2.13 7.88
C ASN A 228 -6.42 3.07 8.40
N TYR A 229 -7.63 2.54 8.62
CA TYR A 229 -8.77 3.33 9.11
C TYR A 229 -8.59 3.76 10.57
N SER A 230 -8.15 2.87 11.46
CA SER A 230 -7.99 3.20 12.88
C SER A 230 -6.60 3.73 13.24
N GLY A 231 -5.57 3.47 12.43
CA GLY A 231 -4.18 3.77 12.77
C GLY A 231 -3.57 2.83 13.81
N GLU A 232 -4.30 1.77 14.19
CA GLU A 232 -3.97 0.75 15.18
C GLU A 232 -4.19 -0.65 14.59
N PHE A 233 -4.03 -1.73 15.35
CA PHE A 233 -4.32 -3.08 14.88
C PHE A 233 -5.82 -3.31 14.64
N HIS A 234 -6.14 -4.17 13.68
CA HIS A 234 -7.46 -4.80 13.62
C HIS A 234 -7.74 -5.56 14.92
N ASP A 235 -8.99 -5.55 15.36
CA ASP A 235 -9.44 -6.59 16.28
C ASP A 235 -9.47 -7.92 15.52
N SER A 236 -9.14 -9.04 16.17
CA SER A 236 -8.98 -10.35 15.53
C SER A 236 -10.28 -10.95 14.96
N THR A 237 -11.37 -10.19 14.89
CA THR A 237 -12.67 -10.69 14.42
C THR A 237 -12.90 -10.38 12.95
N ALA A 238 -13.51 -11.33 12.23
CA ALA A 238 -13.93 -11.14 10.84
C ALA A 238 -14.80 -9.89 10.64
N SER A 239 -15.67 -9.57 11.59
CA SER A 239 -16.54 -8.39 11.53
C SER A 239 -15.75 -7.07 11.64
N SER A 240 -14.73 -7.03 12.48
CA SER A 240 -13.83 -5.86 12.61
C SER A 240 -13.06 -5.63 11.31
N ILE A 241 -12.42 -6.70 10.78
CA ILE A 241 -11.67 -6.62 9.52
C ILE A 241 -12.56 -6.11 8.39
N ARG A 242 -13.73 -6.73 8.21
CA ARG A 242 -14.71 -6.34 7.17
C ARG A 242 -15.14 -4.88 7.30
N SER A 243 -15.50 -4.45 8.50
CA SER A 243 -15.95 -3.09 8.76
C SER A 243 -14.85 -2.05 8.50
N ARG A 244 -13.62 -2.34 8.92
CA ARG A 244 -12.49 -1.42 8.76
C ARG A 244 -12.04 -1.34 7.30
N LEU A 245 -12.06 -2.44 6.53
CA LEU A 245 -11.81 -2.42 5.09
C LEU A 245 -12.89 -1.63 4.33
N PHE A 246 -14.16 -1.72 4.74
CA PHE A 246 -15.23 -0.88 4.20
C PHE A 246 -14.98 0.60 4.49
N LEU A 247 -14.70 0.94 5.74
CA LEU A 247 -14.46 2.32 6.17
C LEU A 247 -13.17 2.91 5.56
N GLN A 248 -12.14 2.10 5.31
CA GLN A 248 -10.89 2.49 4.69
C GLN A 248 -11.09 3.14 3.31
N LEU A 249 -12.11 2.74 2.52
CA LEU A 249 -12.28 3.25 1.16
C LEU A 249 -12.55 4.76 1.12
N PHE A 250 -13.23 5.29 2.13
CA PHE A 250 -13.68 6.69 2.16
C PHE A 250 -13.26 7.47 3.40
N ASN A 251 -12.28 6.94 4.13
CA ASN A 251 -11.64 7.62 5.26
C ASN A 251 -10.12 7.63 5.09
N PRO A 252 -9.41 8.57 5.71
CA PRO A 252 -7.97 8.71 5.57
C PRO A 252 -7.18 7.45 5.92
N VAL A 253 -6.14 7.19 5.13
CA VAL A 253 -5.10 6.22 5.48
C VAL A 253 -4.23 6.82 6.58
N LEU A 254 -4.30 6.29 7.80
CA LEU A 254 -3.54 6.75 8.95
C LEU A 254 -2.15 6.06 9.01
N TRP A 255 -1.35 6.24 7.92
CA TRP A 255 -0.11 5.49 7.76
C TRP A 255 0.96 5.82 8.80
N VAL A 256 1.18 7.11 9.09
CA VAL A 256 2.13 7.51 10.13
C VAL A 256 1.73 6.99 11.52
N ASN A 257 0.42 6.87 11.79
CA ASN A 257 -0.09 6.28 13.03
C ASN A 257 0.22 4.77 13.07
N ASN A 258 -0.03 4.05 11.97
CA ASN A 258 0.32 2.63 11.87
C ASN A 258 1.81 2.39 12.14
N LEU A 259 2.71 3.19 11.53
CA LEU A 259 4.15 3.07 11.75
C LEU A 259 4.56 3.35 13.20
N ASN A 260 4.04 4.42 13.80
CA ASN A 260 4.32 4.72 15.21
C ASN A 260 3.80 3.60 16.11
N HIS A 261 2.55 3.14 15.88
CA HIS A 261 1.94 2.09 16.69
C HIS A 261 2.76 0.80 16.71
N VAL A 262 3.28 0.33 15.57
CA VAL A 262 4.09 -0.89 15.52
C VAL A 262 5.48 -0.71 16.16
N VAL A 263 6.07 0.47 16.05
CA VAL A 263 7.37 0.77 16.72
C VAL A 263 7.18 0.86 18.24
N ASP A 264 6.07 1.40 18.72
CA ASP A 264 5.70 1.40 20.13
C ASP A 264 5.48 -0.03 20.68
N GLN A 265 5.16 -1.01 19.81
CA GLN A 265 5.11 -2.44 20.14
C GLN A 265 6.47 -3.15 20.06
N GLY A 266 7.56 -2.40 19.83
CA GLY A 266 8.92 -2.92 19.82
C GLY A 266 9.43 -3.39 18.45
N VAL A 267 8.74 -3.10 17.36
CA VAL A 267 9.25 -3.38 16.01
C VAL A 267 10.56 -2.64 15.78
N ASN A 268 11.62 -3.41 15.47
CA ASN A 268 12.96 -2.90 15.21
C ASN A 268 13.49 -3.24 13.80
N LEU A 269 12.75 -4.06 13.04
CA LEU A 269 13.03 -4.38 11.64
C LEU A 269 11.74 -4.32 10.81
N ILE A 270 11.78 -3.57 9.71
CA ILE A 270 10.71 -3.50 8.72
C ILE A 270 11.23 -4.12 7.42
N ILE A 271 10.51 -5.12 6.90
CA ILE A 271 10.81 -5.72 5.58
C ILE A 271 9.66 -5.36 4.64
N GLU A 272 9.97 -4.54 3.63
CA GLU A 272 9.03 -4.12 2.60
C GLU A 272 9.01 -5.14 1.45
N PHE A 273 7.82 -5.57 1.04
CA PHE A 273 7.64 -6.53 -0.04
C PHE A 273 6.95 -5.89 -1.24
N GLY A 274 7.60 -6.01 -2.41
CA GLY A 274 7.06 -5.65 -3.70
C GLY A 274 6.95 -4.14 -3.95
N GLY A 275 6.46 -3.80 -5.14
CA GLY A 275 6.42 -2.42 -5.61
C GLY A 275 7.81 -1.90 -6.01
N GLY A 276 7.89 -0.61 -6.25
CA GLY A 276 9.14 0.09 -6.54
C GLY A 276 8.89 1.49 -7.09
N ILE A 277 9.76 2.43 -6.76
CA ILE A 277 9.69 3.81 -7.24
C ILE A 277 11.04 4.25 -7.82
N GLY A 278 11.00 5.29 -8.61
CA GLY A 278 12.20 5.88 -9.24
C GLY A 278 12.03 6.06 -10.73
N LYS A 279 12.91 6.85 -11.34
CA LYS A 279 12.86 7.23 -12.76
C LYS A 279 13.49 6.18 -13.68
N GLY A 280 14.30 5.25 -13.14
CA GLY A 280 14.93 4.19 -13.90
C GLY A 280 13.89 3.26 -14.55
N GLU A 281 14.22 2.63 -15.68
CA GLU A 281 13.29 1.77 -16.42
C GLU A 281 13.38 0.31 -15.96
N SER A 282 14.56 -0.15 -15.54
CA SER A 282 14.78 -1.51 -15.07
C SER A 282 14.40 -1.72 -13.61
N ALA A 283 14.06 -2.96 -13.23
CA ALA A 283 13.77 -3.33 -11.85
C ALA A 283 14.94 -3.02 -10.89
N ALA A 284 16.19 -3.18 -11.34
CA ALA A 284 17.39 -2.90 -10.55
C ALA A 284 17.57 -1.40 -10.21
N GLU A 285 16.98 -0.49 -10.99
CA GLU A 285 17.03 0.95 -10.74
C GLU A 285 15.90 1.44 -9.83
N LYS A 286 14.97 0.54 -9.47
CA LYS A 286 13.89 0.86 -8.54
C LYS A 286 14.37 0.77 -7.10
N ARG A 287 13.81 1.62 -6.27
CA ARG A 287 14.03 1.65 -4.83
C ARG A 287 12.71 1.38 -4.09
N PRO A 288 12.77 0.94 -2.84
CA PRO A 288 11.58 0.72 -2.02
C PRO A 288 10.72 1.97 -1.89
N ASN A 289 9.41 1.79 -1.91
CA ASN A 289 8.43 2.88 -1.84
C ASN A 289 8.33 3.45 -0.42
N LEU A 290 8.33 2.58 0.61
CA LEU A 290 8.10 2.96 1.99
C LEU A 290 9.37 3.41 2.73
N GLU A 291 10.55 3.06 2.23
CA GLU A 291 11.84 3.39 2.86
C GLU A 291 11.98 4.87 3.23
N GLY A 292 11.65 5.75 2.28
CA GLY A 292 11.74 7.19 2.48
C GLY A 292 10.77 7.72 3.54
N ILE A 293 9.60 7.10 3.65
CA ILE A 293 8.59 7.42 4.67
C ILE A 293 9.08 6.95 6.04
N VAL A 294 9.52 5.70 6.15
CA VAL A 294 10.07 5.12 7.41
C VAL A 294 11.24 5.97 7.92
N LYS A 295 12.24 6.26 7.07
CA LYS A 295 13.39 7.09 7.45
C LYS A 295 13.00 8.49 7.92
N LYS A 296 12.00 9.12 7.31
CA LYS A 296 11.53 10.45 7.70
C LYS A 296 10.74 10.41 9.00
N THR A 297 9.84 9.42 9.16
CA THR A 297 9.03 9.25 10.37
C THR A 297 9.91 9.08 11.60
N PHE A 298 10.93 8.23 11.52
CA PHE A 298 11.78 7.88 12.65
C PHE A 298 13.12 8.63 12.69
N ARG A 299 13.28 9.69 11.91
CA ARG A 299 14.54 10.47 11.84
C ARG A 299 15.06 10.97 13.20
N ARG A 300 14.17 11.22 14.15
CA ARG A 300 14.48 11.70 15.50
C ARG A 300 14.27 10.67 16.60
N HIS A 301 13.94 9.44 16.22
CA HIS A 301 13.78 8.34 17.18
C HIS A 301 15.16 7.89 17.67
N GLU A 302 15.29 7.59 18.96
CA GLU A 302 16.58 7.16 19.56
C GLU A 302 17.08 5.85 18.96
N SER A 303 16.17 4.92 18.67
CA SER A 303 16.44 3.62 18.06
C SER A 303 15.48 3.41 16.89
N PRO A 304 15.73 4.00 15.71
CA PRO A 304 14.86 3.86 14.56
C PRO A 304 14.85 2.41 14.07
N PRO A 305 13.70 1.88 13.61
CA PRO A 305 13.67 0.54 13.03
C PRO A 305 14.55 0.50 11.77
N GLU A 306 15.24 -0.63 11.61
CA GLU A 306 15.96 -0.92 10.38
C GLU A 306 14.94 -1.17 9.25
N HIS A 307 15.26 -0.75 8.03
CA HIS A 307 14.43 -0.99 6.86
C HIS A 307 15.21 -1.84 5.84
N MET A 308 14.62 -2.96 5.45
CA MET A 308 15.06 -3.83 4.36
C MET A 308 13.92 -3.97 3.35
N ALA A 309 14.22 -4.46 2.15
CA ALA A 309 13.20 -4.64 1.13
C ALA A 309 13.46 -5.85 0.24
N VAL A 310 12.39 -6.41 -0.28
CA VAL A 310 12.36 -7.47 -1.29
C VAL A 310 11.43 -7.01 -2.41
N ILE A 311 11.97 -6.24 -3.35
CA ILE A 311 11.20 -5.65 -4.46
C ILE A 311 11.75 -6.07 -5.85
N ASN A 312 12.95 -6.62 -5.89
CA ASN A 312 13.66 -7.11 -7.06
C ASN A 312 14.75 -8.08 -6.61
N ARG A 313 15.47 -8.67 -7.55
CA ARG A 313 16.51 -9.66 -7.26
C ARG A 313 17.64 -9.09 -6.38
N GLU A 314 18.10 -7.88 -6.66
CA GLU A 314 19.19 -7.26 -5.90
C GLU A 314 18.82 -7.03 -4.43
N THR A 315 17.64 -6.46 -4.18
CA THR A 315 17.15 -6.22 -2.82
C THR A 315 16.86 -7.50 -2.07
N LEU A 316 16.36 -8.55 -2.74
CA LEU A 316 16.16 -9.88 -2.18
C LEU A 316 17.50 -10.47 -1.69
N GLU A 317 18.52 -10.52 -2.59
CA GLU A 317 19.84 -11.07 -2.27
C GLU A 317 20.50 -10.31 -1.12
N ASN A 318 20.41 -8.98 -1.13
CA ASN A 318 20.92 -8.11 -0.06
C ASN A 318 20.20 -8.35 1.28
N THR A 319 18.87 -8.47 1.27
CA THR A 319 18.08 -8.70 2.48
C THR A 319 18.41 -10.07 3.09
N ILE A 320 18.44 -11.13 2.29
CA ILE A 320 18.78 -12.48 2.75
C ILE A 320 20.20 -12.51 3.34
N SER A 321 21.17 -11.90 2.65
CA SER A 321 22.57 -11.88 3.11
C SER A 321 22.74 -11.18 4.46
N ARG A 322 21.89 -10.18 4.77
CA ARG A 322 21.94 -9.45 6.05
C ARG A 322 21.23 -10.18 7.19
N LEU A 323 20.31 -11.09 6.88
CA LEU A 323 19.54 -11.88 7.84
C LEU A 323 20.14 -13.28 8.09
N ALA A 324 21.10 -13.71 7.26
CA ALA A 324 21.84 -14.97 7.41
C ALA A 324 22.89 -14.87 8.52
#